data_08ceccb008fd02354b474d79070bc159
#
_entry.id   08ceccb008fd02354b474d79070bc159
#
_cell.length_a   1.000
_cell.length_b   1.000
_cell.length_c   1.000
_cell.angle_alpha   90.00
_cell.angle_beta   90.00
_cell.angle_gamma   90.00
#
_symmetry.space_group_name_H-M   'P 1'
#
loop_
_entity.id
_entity.type
_entity.pdbx_description
1 polymer ?
#
loop_
_entity_poly.entity_id
_entity_poly.type
_entity_poly.pdbx_seq_one_letter_code
_entity_poly.pdbx_strand_id
1 'polypeptide(L)'
;MHVVAVAVCDDPDLFDCRGYEGGSFRDCTRVAALDVPLWTQLFSMNAPALTKVIEGLEDRLRAYRKAIAEGDPVTLAAMLAASASRKRQMNLEARRGDDVR
;
A
#
# COMPACT_ATOMS: atom_id res chain seq x y z
N MET A 1 3.66 2.42 5.27
CA MET A 1 3.42 3.07 3.96
C MET A 1 4.67 3.63 3.32
N HIS A 2 5.66 4.09 4.10
CA HIS A 2 6.90 4.64 3.54
C HIS A 2 7.66 3.63 2.67
N VAL A 3 7.77 2.38 3.11
CA VAL A 3 8.45 1.33 2.33
C VAL A 3 7.73 1.08 1.00
N VAL A 4 6.40 1.05 1.02
CA VAL A 4 5.60 0.86 -0.19
C VAL A 4 5.80 2.02 -1.16
N ALA A 5 5.78 3.26 -0.64
CA ALA A 5 5.96 4.46 -1.45
C ALA A 5 7.32 4.48 -2.16
N VAL A 6 8.41 4.16 -1.44
CA VAL A 6 9.73 4.13 -2.06
C VAL A 6 9.86 3.00 -3.08
N ALA A 7 9.28 1.83 -2.77
CA ALA A 7 9.31 0.69 -3.70
C ALA A 7 8.58 1.01 -5.02
N VAL A 8 7.44 1.70 -4.92
CA VAL A 8 6.70 2.14 -6.11
C VAL A 8 7.53 3.13 -6.93
N CYS A 9 8.19 4.07 -6.27
CA CYS A 9 9.03 5.07 -6.94
C CYS A 9 10.26 4.47 -7.60
N ASP A 10 10.67 3.26 -7.22
CA ASP A 10 11.81 2.58 -7.84
C ASP A 10 11.51 1.97 -9.20
N ASP A 11 10.24 1.96 -9.61
CA ASP A 11 9.85 1.44 -10.92
C ASP A 11 10.30 2.42 -12.02
N PRO A 12 11.20 2.01 -12.93
CA PRO A 12 11.72 2.90 -13.98
C PRO A 12 10.63 3.37 -14.96
N ASP A 13 9.58 2.58 -15.14
CA ASP A 13 8.49 2.93 -16.05
C ASP A 13 7.66 4.10 -15.55
N LEU A 14 7.70 4.41 -14.27
CA LEU A 14 6.96 5.55 -13.70
C LEU A 14 7.46 6.89 -14.22
N PHE A 15 8.75 7.00 -14.55
CA PHE A 15 9.28 8.22 -15.16
C PHE A 15 8.63 8.52 -16.50
N ASP A 16 8.35 7.47 -17.28
CA ASP A 16 7.70 7.62 -18.58
C ASP A 16 6.21 7.92 -18.46
N CYS A 17 5.64 7.66 -17.28
CA CYS A 17 4.23 7.92 -16.99
C CYS A 17 3.98 9.27 -16.33
N ARG A 18 4.98 10.13 -16.23
CA ARG A 18 4.81 11.47 -15.64
C ARG A 18 3.74 12.26 -16.38
N GLY A 19 2.84 12.86 -15.61
CA GLY A 19 1.71 13.61 -16.14
C GLY A 19 0.46 12.78 -16.37
N TYR A 20 0.58 11.46 -16.29
CA TYR A 20 -0.57 10.56 -16.42
C TYR A 20 -1.02 10.00 -15.06
N GLU A 21 -0.18 10.15 -14.04
CA GLU A 21 -0.52 9.72 -12.70
C GLU A 21 -1.66 10.57 -12.13
N GLY A 22 -2.62 9.91 -11.52
CA GLY A 22 -3.72 10.59 -10.84
C GLY A 22 -3.29 11.16 -9.49
N GLY A 23 -4.16 11.98 -8.89
CA GLY A 23 -3.93 12.55 -7.57
C GLY A 23 -3.69 11.48 -6.50
N SER A 24 -4.35 10.33 -6.60
CA SER A 24 -4.17 9.23 -5.66
C SER A 24 -2.76 8.66 -5.71
N PHE A 25 -2.16 8.53 -6.90
CA PHE A 25 -0.78 8.09 -7.03
C PHE A 25 0.17 9.10 -6.36
N ARG A 26 -0.03 10.37 -6.64
CA ARG A 26 0.78 11.45 -6.07
C ARG A 26 0.71 11.45 -4.55
N ASP A 27 -0.49 11.30 -4.00
CA ASP A 27 -0.70 11.25 -2.55
C ASP A 27 -0.05 10.02 -1.92
N CYS A 28 -0.15 8.86 -2.56
CA CYS A 28 0.43 7.61 -2.05
C CYS A 28 1.96 7.64 -2.06
N THR A 29 2.58 8.33 -3.02
CA THR A 29 4.04 8.36 -3.16
C THR A 29 4.70 9.59 -2.57
N ARG A 30 3.93 10.54 -2.11
CA ARG A 30 4.43 11.80 -1.53
C ARG A 30 5.51 11.57 -0.46
N VAL A 31 5.32 10.55 0.38
CA VAL A 31 6.22 10.25 1.49
C VAL A 31 7.53 9.59 1.06
N ALA A 32 7.69 9.27 -0.23
CA ALA A 32 8.94 8.67 -0.71
C ALA A 32 10.10 9.66 -0.70
N ALA A 33 9.83 10.98 -0.74
CA ALA A 33 10.85 12.01 -0.57
C ALA A 33 11.14 12.20 0.93
N LEU A 34 11.85 11.25 1.52
CA LEU A 34 12.02 11.14 2.96
C LEU A 34 13.44 11.49 3.42
N ASP A 35 13.59 11.70 4.73
CA ASP A 35 14.88 11.90 5.38
C ASP A 35 15.61 10.54 5.43
N VAL A 36 16.61 10.37 4.57
CA VAL A 36 17.32 9.10 4.41
C VAL A 36 17.98 8.61 5.71
N PRO A 37 18.78 9.42 6.43
CA PRO A 37 19.40 8.94 7.67
C PRO A 37 18.38 8.49 8.71
N LEU A 38 17.33 9.27 8.90
CA LEU A 38 16.28 8.96 9.88
C LEU A 38 15.59 7.65 9.55
N TRP A 39 15.10 7.50 8.31
CA TRP A 39 14.32 6.33 7.93
C TRP A 39 15.16 5.07 7.80
N THR A 40 16.44 5.19 7.42
CA THR A 40 17.36 4.06 7.45
C THR A 40 17.47 3.50 8.86
N GLN A 41 17.61 4.38 9.85
CA GLN A 41 17.68 3.98 11.24
C GLN A 41 16.38 3.36 11.73
N LEU A 42 15.24 3.98 11.44
CA LEU A 42 13.94 3.47 11.86
C LEU A 42 13.63 2.10 11.24
N PHE A 43 13.91 1.91 9.96
CA PHE A 43 13.71 0.62 9.31
C PHE A 43 14.62 -0.45 9.90
N SER A 44 15.87 -0.11 10.18
CA SER A 44 16.83 -1.06 10.75
C SER A 44 16.46 -1.47 12.17
N MET A 45 15.98 -0.52 12.98
CA MET A 45 15.57 -0.80 14.37
C MET A 45 14.32 -1.67 14.45
N ASN A 46 13.48 -1.62 13.44
CA ASN A 46 12.23 -2.38 13.40
C ASN A 46 12.30 -3.57 12.41
N ALA A 47 13.50 -4.01 12.06
CA ALA A 47 13.71 -4.97 10.98
C ALA A 47 12.86 -6.25 11.10
N PRO A 48 12.80 -6.95 12.26
CA PRO A 48 12.00 -8.17 12.34
C PRO A 48 10.51 -7.95 12.07
N ALA A 49 9.92 -6.94 12.71
CA ALA A 49 8.50 -6.63 12.55
C ALA A 49 8.20 -6.13 11.15
N LEU A 50 9.04 -5.25 10.62
CA LEU A 50 8.86 -4.67 9.30
C LEU A 50 9.01 -5.73 8.19
N THR A 51 9.98 -6.62 8.33
CA THR A 51 10.17 -7.74 7.39
C THR A 51 8.91 -8.59 7.31
N LYS A 52 8.32 -8.91 8.45
CA LYS A 52 7.09 -9.71 8.51
C LYS A 52 5.93 -9.01 7.81
N VAL A 53 5.78 -7.71 8.00
CA VAL A 53 4.72 -6.92 7.36
C VAL A 53 4.93 -6.90 5.84
N ILE A 54 6.16 -6.73 5.38
CA ILE A 54 6.49 -6.74 3.94
C ILE A 54 6.19 -8.11 3.33
N GLU A 55 6.55 -9.19 3.99
CA GLU A 55 6.26 -10.55 3.52
C GLU A 55 4.76 -10.77 3.34
N GLY A 56 3.97 -10.33 4.31
CA GLY A 56 2.51 -10.42 4.22
C GLY A 56 1.95 -9.61 3.07
N LEU A 57 2.49 -8.40 2.84
CA LEU A 57 2.08 -7.56 1.71
C LEU A 57 2.46 -8.21 0.38
N GLU A 58 3.66 -8.79 0.29
CA GLU A 58 4.10 -9.51 -0.91
C GLU A 58 3.15 -10.65 -1.24
N ASP A 59 2.72 -11.42 -0.24
CA ASP A 59 1.79 -12.54 -0.43
C ASP A 59 0.43 -12.05 -0.95
N ARG A 60 -0.07 -10.97 -0.40
CA ARG A 60 -1.35 -10.38 -0.84
C ARG A 60 -1.25 -9.82 -2.25
N LEU A 61 -0.15 -9.14 -2.58
CA LEU A 61 0.09 -8.65 -3.95
C LEU A 61 0.18 -9.80 -4.94
N ARG A 62 0.81 -10.89 -4.55
CA ARG A 62 0.89 -12.09 -5.39
C ARG A 62 -0.48 -12.67 -5.68
N ALA A 63 -1.37 -12.69 -4.68
CA ALA A 63 -2.74 -13.17 -4.84
C ALA A 63 -3.52 -12.32 -5.85
N TYR A 64 -3.41 -10.99 -5.76
CA TYR A 64 -4.04 -10.09 -6.74
C TYR A 64 -3.45 -10.28 -8.13
N ARG A 65 -2.13 -10.35 -8.24
CA ARG A 65 -1.46 -10.58 -9.51
C ARG A 65 -1.95 -11.86 -10.18
N LYS A 66 -2.08 -12.93 -9.40
CA LYS A 66 -2.55 -14.23 -9.91
C LYS A 66 -3.99 -14.12 -10.43
N ALA A 67 -4.88 -13.54 -9.66
CA ALA A 67 -6.29 -13.40 -10.06
C ALA A 67 -6.43 -12.57 -11.34
N ILE A 68 -5.65 -11.50 -11.47
CA ILE A 68 -5.66 -10.63 -12.64
C ILE A 68 -5.05 -11.36 -13.85
N ALA A 69 -3.90 -12.00 -13.67
CA ALA A 69 -3.18 -12.68 -14.75
C ALA A 69 -3.95 -13.87 -15.31
N GLU A 70 -4.65 -14.61 -14.46
CA GLU A 70 -5.44 -15.77 -14.87
C GLU A 70 -6.81 -15.39 -15.42
N GLY A 71 -7.16 -14.11 -15.39
CA GLY A 71 -8.45 -13.64 -15.88
C GLY A 71 -9.63 -14.21 -15.10
N ASP A 72 -9.52 -14.22 -13.77
CA ASP A 72 -10.54 -14.73 -12.86
C ASP A 72 -11.29 -13.57 -12.20
N PRO A 73 -12.32 -13.01 -12.88
CA PRO A 73 -13.03 -11.85 -12.36
C PRO A 73 -13.86 -12.17 -11.10
N VAL A 74 -14.28 -13.41 -10.92
CA VAL A 74 -15.08 -13.80 -9.75
C VAL A 74 -14.22 -13.73 -8.49
N THR A 75 -13.05 -14.34 -8.52
CA THR A 75 -12.11 -14.30 -7.38
C THR A 75 -11.64 -12.87 -7.12
N LEU A 76 -11.30 -12.13 -8.18
CA LEU A 76 -10.84 -10.76 -8.05
C LEU A 76 -11.93 -9.88 -7.41
N ALA A 77 -13.18 -10.00 -7.86
CA ALA A 77 -14.29 -9.25 -7.30
C ALA A 77 -14.51 -9.56 -5.82
N ALA A 78 -14.40 -10.83 -5.43
CA ALA A 78 -14.53 -11.24 -4.03
C ALA A 78 -13.41 -10.64 -3.17
N MET A 79 -12.18 -10.64 -3.66
CA MET A 79 -11.03 -10.07 -2.96
C MET A 79 -11.20 -8.55 -2.77
N LEU A 80 -11.61 -7.85 -3.82
CA LEU A 80 -11.83 -6.41 -3.79
C LEU A 80 -12.97 -6.04 -2.84
N ALA A 81 -14.07 -6.81 -2.88
CA ALA A 81 -15.21 -6.57 -1.99
C ALA A 81 -14.82 -6.73 -0.53
N ALA A 82 -14.05 -7.76 -0.20
CA ALA A 82 -13.58 -7.98 1.17
C ALA A 82 -12.69 -6.83 1.65
N SER A 83 -11.77 -6.36 0.81
CA SER A 83 -10.88 -5.24 1.14
C SER A 83 -11.64 -3.93 1.32
N ALA A 84 -12.59 -3.65 0.43
CA ALA A 84 -13.42 -2.45 0.51
C ALA A 84 -14.28 -2.46 1.77
N SER A 85 -14.81 -3.63 2.14
CA SER A 85 -15.60 -3.79 3.36
C SER A 85 -14.75 -3.51 4.61
N ARG A 86 -13.53 -4.04 4.67
CA ARG A 86 -12.61 -3.78 5.79
C ARG A 86 -12.29 -2.30 5.91
N LYS A 87 -12.04 -1.63 4.79
CA LYS A 87 -11.73 -0.20 4.82
C LYS A 87 -12.91 0.63 5.31
N ARG A 88 -14.13 0.29 4.87
CA ARG A 88 -15.34 0.96 5.37
C ARG A 88 -15.52 0.76 6.86
N GLN A 89 -15.26 -0.42 7.37
CA GLN A 89 -15.34 -0.72 8.80
C GLN A 89 -14.30 0.12 9.58
N MET A 90 -13.09 0.20 9.08
CA MET A 90 -12.04 1.02 9.71
C MET A 90 -12.44 2.50 9.76
N ASN A 91 -13.05 3.01 8.69
CA ASN A 91 -13.52 4.39 8.64
C ASN A 91 -14.64 4.66 9.65
N LEU A 92 -15.55 3.71 9.84
CA LEU A 92 -16.63 3.84 10.83
C LEU A 92 -16.07 3.84 12.24
N GLU A 93 -15.11 3.00 12.55
CA GLU A 93 -14.47 2.95 13.86
C GLU A 93 -13.69 4.24 14.15
N ALA A 94 -13.01 4.79 13.15
CA ALA A 94 -12.30 6.07 13.29
C ALA A 94 -13.27 7.21 13.59
N ARG A 95 -14.44 7.24 12.93
CA ARG A 95 -15.48 8.24 13.19
C ARG A 95 -16.03 8.11 14.61
N ARG A 96 -16.24 6.89 15.10
CA ARG A 96 -16.68 6.66 16.48
C ARG A 96 -15.66 7.19 17.47
N GLY A 97 -14.39 6.98 17.24
CA GLY A 97 -13.32 7.51 18.07
C GLY A 97 -13.32 9.02 18.12
N ASP A 98 -13.58 9.68 17.02
CA ASP A 98 -13.66 11.14 16.95
C ASP A 98 -14.91 11.69 17.63
N ASP A 99 -16.03 10.98 17.51
CA ASP A 99 -17.31 11.40 18.12
C ASP A 99 -17.29 11.30 19.65
N VAL A 100 -16.45 10.44 20.20
CA VAL A 100 -16.35 10.23 21.66
C VAL A 100 -15.46 11.29 22.32
N ARG A 101 -14.71 12.04 21.54
CA ARG A 101 -13.89 13.14 22.03
C ARG A 101 -14.74 14.41 22.16
#